data_ad059b10f1800afd2149c6830616c8d4
#
_entry.id   ad059b10f1800afd2149c6830616c8d4
#
_cell.length_a   1.000
_cell.length_b   1.000
_cell.length_c   1.000
_cell.angle_alpha   90.00
_cell.angle_beta   90.00
_cell.angle_gamma   90.00
#
_symmetry.space_group_name_H-M   'P 1'
#
loop_
_entity.id
_entity.type
_entity.pdbx_description
1 polymer ?
#
loop_
_entity_poly.entity_id
_entity_poly.type
_entity_poly.pdbx_seq_one_letter_code
_entity_poly.pdbx_strand_id
1 'polypeptide(L)'
;MGSIFIDTLNGKSSSRPPVWFMRQAGRILPSYRALKKNYTFNQLMRDKSLASKVTLLPINDLGVDAAILFSDILIVPESLGLELEFTNLGPKFHNPVNENSNLVIDYTNFDHVYDNIKEVIKNKPKDIPLIGFCGGPLTTCLLYTSDAADEVQC
;
A
#
# COMPACT_ATOMS: atom_id res chain seq x y z
N MET A 1 17.38 21.42 -1.36
CA MET A 1 17.95 20.42 -2.26
C MET A 1 16.79 19.79 -3.04
N GLY A 2 16.96 19.54 -4.33
CA GLY A 2 15.94 18.86 -5.12
C GLY A 2 15.96 17.36 -4.83
N SER A 3 14.88 16.67 -5.20
CA SER A 3 14.80 15.20 -5.12
C SER A 3 15.54 14.57 -6.30
N ILE A 4 16.56 13.74 -6.04
CA ILE A 4 17.27 12.99 -7.09
C ILE A 4 16.29 12.18 -7.95
N PHE A 5 15.24 11.63 -7.34
CA PHE A 5 14.19 10.88 -8.01
C PHE A 5 13.41 11.77 -8.99
N ILE A 6 12.88 12.90 -8.51
CA ILE A 6 12.09 13.82 -9.34
C ILE A 6 12.96 14.48 -10.42
N ASP A 7 14.19 14.85 -10.09
CA ASP A 7 15.11 15.43 -11.05
C ASP A 7 15.43 14.47 -12.21
N THR A 8 15.64 13.19 -11.89
CA THR A 8 15.87 12.14 -12.92
C THR A 8 14.61 11.91 -13.77
N LEU A 9 13.40 11.89 -13.18
CA LEU A 9 12.16 11.78 -13.95
C LEU A 9 11.97 12.96 -14.91
N ASN A 10 12.45 14.13 -14.55
CA ASN A 10 12.42 15.35 -15.39
C ASN A 10 13.60 15.41 -16.38
N GLY A 11 14.36 14.34 -16.56
CA GLY A 11 15.48 14.26 -17.52
C GLY A 11 16.74 15.00 -17.09
N LYS A 12 16.85 15.43 -15.83
CA LYS A 12 18.07 16.06 -15.33
C LYS A 12 19.12 14.99 -15.02
N SER A 13 20.38 15.34 -15.29
CA SER A 13 21.52 14.49 -14.92
C SER A 13 21.66 14.41 -13.40
N SER A 14 21.93 13.23 -12.90
CA SER A 14 22.18 12.96 -11.48
C SER A 14 23.50 12.21 -11.30
N SER A 15 24.09 12.31 -10.11
CA SER A 15 25.36 11.64 -9.76
C SER A 15 25.25 10.11 -9.73
N ARG A 16 24.05 9.59 -9.54
CA ARG A 16 23.72 8.16 -9.56
C ARG A 16 22.24 7.97 -9.92
N PRO A 17 21.81 6.78 -10.38
CA PRO A 17 20.39 6.49 -10.54
C PRO A 17 19.68 6.49 -9.18
N PRO A 18 18.46 7.02 -9.07
CA PRO A 18 17.65 6.89 -7.87
C PRO A 18 17.17 5.44 -7.71
N VAL A 19 17.04 5.00 -6.47
CA VAL A 19 16.69 3.61 -6.15
C VAL A 19 15.46 3.57 -5.24
N TRP A 20 14.52 2.71 -5.58
CA TRP A 20 13.41 2.29 -4.74
C TRP A 20 13.06 0.84 -5.08
N PHE A 21 12.35 0.13 -4.19
CA PHE A 21 11.98 -1.27 -4.39
C PHE A 21 10.47 -1.45 -4.25
N MET A 22 9.88 -2.20 -5.16
CA MET A 22 8.50 -2.67 -4.98
C MET A 22 8.41 -3.46 -3.66
N ARG A 23 7.39 -3.16 -2.85
CA ARG A 23 7.19 -3.78 -1.52
C ARG A 23 8.35 -3.56 -0.55
N GLN A 24 9.07 -2.44 -0.66
CA GLN A 24 10.18 -2.07 0.24
C GLN A 24 9.75 -2.04 1.72
N ALA A 25 8.53 -1.58 2.05
CA ALA A 25 7.96 -1.64 3.39
C ALA A 25 7.31 -3.01 3.61
N GLY A 26 8.07 -3.96 4.15
CA GLY A 26 7.59 -5.33 4.30
C GLY A 26 8.44 -6.20 5.22
N ARG A 27 8.13 -7.51 5.22
CA ARG A 27 8.76 -8.51 6.11
C ARG A 27 10.27 -8.66 5.94
N ILE A 28 10.86 -8.11 4.88
CA ILE A 28 12.32 -8.04 4.71
C ILE A 28 12.96 -7.16 5.78
N LEU A 29 12.28 -6.08 6.21
CA LEU A 29 12.82 -5.15 7.21
C LEU A 29 12.67 -5.69 8.63
N PRO A 30 13.75 -5.74 9.43
CA PRO A 30 13.67 -6.09 10.85
C PRO A 30 12.76 -5.15 11.64
N SER A 31 12.79 -3.84 11.34
CA SER A 31 11.95 -2.81 11.94
C SER A 31 10.45 -3.06 11.68
N TYR A 32 10.07 -3.47 10.46
CA TYR A 32 8.72 -3.87 10.15
C TYR A 32 8.29 -5.13 10.92
N ARG A 33 9.17 -6.15 10.98
CA ARG A 33 8.88 -7.36 11.75
C ARG A 33 8.67 -7.08 13.24
N ALA A 34 9.39 -6.11 13.80
CA ALA A 34 9.20 -5.68 15.19
C ALA A 34 7.81 -5.06 15.39
N LEU A 35 7.33 -4.23 14.46
CA LEU A 35 5.96 -3.68 14.51
C LEU A 35 4.90 -4.79 14.39
N LYS A 36 5.10 -5.75 13.49
CA LYS A 36 4.17 -6.87 13.29
C LYS A 36 4.01 -7.80 14.50
N LYS A 37 4.92 -7.77 15.47
CA LYS A 37 4.77 -8.50 16.74
C LYS A 37 3.68 -7.90 17.63
N ASN A 38 3.44 -6.59 17.52
CA ASN A 38 2.56 -5.84 18.40
C ASN A 38 1.27 -5.39 17.71
N TYR A 39 1.23 -5.36 16.37
CA TYR A 39 0.12 -4.82 15.59
C TYR A 39 -0.27 -5.77 14.46
N THR A 40 -1.57 -5.91 14.22
CA THR A 40 -2.10 -6.59 13.04
C THR A 40 -1.82 -5.78 11.77
N PHE A 41 -1.96 -6.39 10.60
CA PHE A 41 -1.84 -5.68 9.32
C PHE A 41 -2.86 -4.54 9.21
N ASN A 42 -4.10 -4.82 9.61
CA ASN A 42 -5.19 -3.84 9.57
C ASN A 42 -4.92 -2.64 10.48
N GLN A 43 -4.41 -2.87 11.70
CA GLN A 43 -3.99 -1.77 12.58
C GLN A 43 -2.87 -0.93 11.99
N LEU A 44 -1.86 -1.57 11.39
CA LEU A 44 -0.75 -0.86 10.73
C LEU A 44 -1.21 -0.02 9.55
N MET A 45 -2.25 -0.46 8.83
CA MET A 45 -2.75 0.21 7.64
C MET A 45 -3.74 1.34 7.98
N ARG A 46 -4.61 1.14 8.99
CA ARG A 46 -5.68 2.10 9.31
C ARG A 46 -5.30 3.18 10.31
N ASP A 47 -4.29 2.94 11.16
CA ASP A 47 -3.76 3.98 12.04
C ASP A 47 -2.74 4.84 11.29
N LYS A 48 -3.05 6.13 11.13
CA LYS A 48 -2.22 7.07 10.36
C LYS A 48 -0.77 7.20 10.86
N SER A 49 -0.56 7.10 12.18
CA SER A 49 0.79 7.19 12.76
C SER A 49 1.60 5.94 12.47
N LEU A 50 0.96 4.77 12.57
CA LEU A 50 1.58 3.49 12.25
C LEU A 50 1.84 3.36 10.75
N ALA A 51 0.86 3.70 9.90
CA ALA A 51 1.00 3.67 8.45
C ALA A 51 2.12 4.61 7.97
N SER A 52 2.18 5.83 8.51
CA SER A 52 3.27 6.78 8.25
C SER A 52 4.62 6.20 8.67
N LYS A 53 4.72 5.65 9.87
CA LYS A 53 5.94 5.01 10.36
C LYS A 53 6.38 3.89 9.43
N VAL A 54 5.49 2.98 9.04
CA VAL A 54 5.81 1.86 8.14
C VAL A 54 6.25 2.36 6.77
N THR A 55 5.56 3.36 6.21
CA THR A 55 5.90 3.99 4.92
C THR A 55 7.34 4.54 4.92
N LEU A 56 7.80 5.08 6.05
CA LEU A 56 9.10 5.75 6.15
C LEU A 56 10.25 4.82 6.57
N LEU A 57 9.96 3.60 7.08
CA LEU A 57 11.01 2.64 7.46
C LEU A 57 12.06 2.40 6.38
N PRO A 58 11.71 2.17 5.09
CA PRO A 58 12.70 1.89 4.06
C PRO A 58 13.67 3.05 3.80
N ILE A 59 13.27 4.28 4.05
CA ILE A 59 14.15 5.45 3.92
C ILE A 59 15.27 5.35 4.94
N ASN A 60 14.94 5.01 6.19
CA ASN A 60 15.90 4.91 7.28
C ASN A 60 16.72 3.62 7.22
N ASP A 61 16.08 2.50 6.87
CA ASP A 61 16.70 1.16 6.92
C ASP A 61 17.52 0.84 5.67
N LEU A 62 17.13 1.38 4.49
CA LEU A 62 17.71 1.04 3.20
C LEU A 62 18.30 2.25 2.45
N GLY A 63 17.99 3.48 2.86
CA GLY A 63 18.46 4.67 2.16
C GLY A 63 17.85 4.84 0.76
N VAL A 64 16.59 4.44 0.56
CA VAL A 64 15.88 4.58 -0.73
C VAL A 64 15.52 6.02 -1.04
N ASP A 65 15.38 6.33 -2.34
CA ASP A 65 15.16 7.69 -2.84
C ASP A 65 13.69 8.07 -3.02
N ALA A 66 12.77 7.15 -2.73
CA ALA A 66 11.34 7.41 -2.73
C ALA A 66 10.64 6.58 -1.66
N ALA A 67 9.62 7.14 -1.03
CA ALA A 67 8.68 6.42 -0.18
C ALA A 67 7.55 5.85 -1.02
N ILE A 68 7.04 4.67 -0.66
CA ILE A 68 5.79 4.12 -1.20
C ILE A 68 4.78 4.09 -0.07
N LEU A 69 3.61 4.67 -0.30
CA LEU A 69 2.54 4.68 0.70
C LEU A 69 2.22 3.25 1.15
N PHE A 70 2.26 3.02 2.45
CA PHE A 70 1.79 1.74 3.01
C PHE A 70 0.27 1.71 2.99
N SER A 71 -0.30 0.94 2.07
CA SER A 71 -1.73 0.81 1.81
C SER A 71 -2.04 -0.57 1.22
N ASP A 72 -3.30 -0.83 0.86
CA ASP A 72 -3.74 -2.06 0.23
C ASP A 72 -4.51 -1.76 -1.07
N ILE A 73 -4.35 -2.62 -2.07
CA ILE A 73 -5.12 -2.57 -3.32
C ILE A 73 -6.57 -3.00 -3.12
N LEU A 74 -6.88 -3.70 -2.03
CA LEU A 74 -8.21 -4.22 -1.72
C LEU A 74 -9.16 -3.17 -1.13
N ILE A 75 -8.67 -1.94 -0.90
CA ILE A 75 -9.51 -0.83 -0.43
C ILE A 75 -10.68 -0.53 -1.39
N VAL A 76 -10.49 -0.73 -2.70
CA VAL A 76 -11.54 -0.50 -3.70
C VAL A 76 -12.66 -1.52 -3.57
N PRO A 77 -12.40 -2.85 -3.58
CA PRO A 77 -13.44 -3.85 -3.30
C PRO A 77 -14.14 -3.63 -1.94
N GLU A 78 -13.37 -3.32 -0.89
CA GLU A 78 -13.95 -3.01 0.44
C GLU A 78 -14.89 -1.80 0.37
N SER A 79 -14.52 -0.76 -0.39
CA SER A 79 -15.37 0.43 -0.60
C SER A 79 -16.63 0.14 -1.41
N LEU A 80 -16.63 -0.92 -2.20
CA LEU A 80 -17.80 -1.42 -2.93
C LEU A 80 -18.72 -2.29 -2.07
N GLY A 81 -18.43 -2.41 -0.76
CA GLY A 81 -19.24 -3.16 0.20
C GLY A 81 -18.90 -4.64 0.29
N LEU A 82 -17.77 -5.07 -0.27
CA LEU A 82 -17.33 -6.46 -0.17
C LEU A 82 -16.70 -6.72 1.21
N GLU A 83 -17.16 -7.76 1.87
CA GLU A 83 -16.63 -8.19 3.15
C GLU A 83 -15.28 -8.88 2.98
N LEU A 84 -14.22 -8.22 3.45
CA LEU A 84 -12.84 -8.66 3.36
C LEU A 84 -12.34 -9.15 4.73
N GLU A 85 -11.82 -10.37 4.76
CA GLU A 85 -11.10 -10.93 5.90
C GLU A 85 -9.64 -11.20 5.54
N PHE A 86 -8.71 -10.80 6.41
CA PHE A 86 -7.29 -11.15 6.29
C PHE A 86 -7.00 -12.44 7.07
N THR A 87 -6.93 -13.55 6.37
CA THR A 87 -6.60 -14.85 6.94
C THR A 87 -5.08 -15.14 6.91
N ASN A 88 -4.66 -16.23 7.54
CA ASN A 88 -3.27 -16.71 7.47
C ASN A 88 -2.85 -17.13 6.04
N LEU A 89 -3.80 -17.47 5.18
CA LEU A 89 -3.59 -17.85 3.78
C LEU A 89 -3.62 -16.66 2.82
N GLY A 90 -4.10 -15.50 3.29
CA GLY A 90 -4.24 -14.29 2.49
C GLY A 90 -5.60 -13.62 2.67
N PRO A 91 -5.90 -12.60 1.86
CA PRO A 91 -7.21 -11.96 1.86
C PRO A 91 -8.28 -12.92 1.31
N LYS A 92 -9.45 -12.93 1.95
CA LYS A 92 -10.62 -13.70 1.52
C LYS A 92 -11.84 -12.80 1.48
N PHE A 93 -12.59 -12.86 0.37
CA PHE A 93 -13.90 -12.22 0.25
C PHE A 93 -14.99 -13.24 0.60
N HIS A 94 -15.88 -12.88 1.53
CA HIS A 94 -16.99 -13.77 1.91
C HIS A 94 -18.09 -13.83 0.86
N ASN A 95 -18.31 -12.71 0.14
CA ASN A 95 -19.33 -12.58 -0.88
C ASN A 95 -18.69 -12.10 -2.18
N PRO A 96 -18.14 -12.99 -3.03
CA PRO A 96 -17.58 -12.58 -4.31
C PRO A 96 -18.65 -11.97 -5.22
N VAL A 97 -18.24 -11.02 -6.06
CA VAL A 97 -19.14 -10.33 -6.99
C VAL A 97 -19.66 -11.30 -8.04
N ASN A 98 -20.96 -11.22 -8.28
CA ASN A 98 -21.65 -11.94 -9.35
C ASN A 98 -22.59 -10.98 -10.13
N GLU A 99 -23.27 -11.50 -11.14
CA GLU A 99 -24.14 -10.71 -12.02
C GLU A 99 -25.28 -9.99 -11.29
N ASN A 100 -25.68 -10.46 -10.10
CA ASN A 100 -26.76 -9.89 -9.30
C ASN A 100 -26.26 -8.96 -8.19
N SER A 101 -24.96 -8.72 -8.10
CA SER A 101 -24.38 -7.89 -7.06
C SER A 101 -24.70 -6.41 -7.30
N ASN A 102 -25.30 -5.76 -6.32
CA ASN A 102 -25.52 -4.32 -6.34
C ASN A 102 -24.36 -3.62 -5.62
N LEU A 103 -23.41 -3.11 -6.40
CA LEU A 103 -22.22 -2.46 -5.89
C LEU A 103 -22.47 -0.96 -5.70
N VAL A 104 -22.32 -0.48 -4.48
CA VAL A 104 -22.44 0.94 -4.14
C VAL A 104 -21.17 1.37 -3.44
N ILE A 105 -20.51 2.42 -3.95
CA ILE A 105 -19.26 2.90 -3.36
C ILE A 105 -19.55 3.67 -2.08
N ASP A 106 -18.93 3.22 -0.98
CA ASP A 106 -18.81 3.98 0.25
C ASP A 106 -17.45 4.70 0.28
N TYR A 107 -17.47 5.99 -0.02
CA TYR A 107 -16.27 6.83 -0.05
C TYR A 107 -15.62 7.02 1.32
N THR A 108 -16.34 6.82 2.43
CA THR A 108 -15.79 6.97 3.77
C THR A 108 -14.71 5.92 4.08
N ASN A 109 -14.74 4.78 3.38
CA ASN A 109 -13.69 3.78 3.48
C ASN A 109 -12.31 4.28 3.02
N PHE A 110 -12.23 5.37 2.24
CA PHE A 110 -10.96 5.97 1.83
C PHE A 110 -10.40 6.97 2.84
N ASP A 111 -11.15 7.41 3.85
CA ASP A 111 -10.73 8.48 4.76
C ASP A 111 -9.41 8.16 5.46
N HIS A 112 -9.20 6.92 5.90
CA HIS A 112 -7.96 6.51 6.52
C HIS A 112 -6.76 6.60 5.54
N VAL A 113 -6.96 6.37 4.24
CA VAL A 113 -5.90 6.50 3.23
C VAL A 113 -5.50 7.96 3.07
N TYR A 114 -6.49 8.87 3.02
CA TYR A 114 -6.21 10.31 2.96
C TYR A 114 -5.48 10.82 4.21
N ASP A 115 -5.86 10.33 5.38
CA ASP A 115 -5.20 10.70 6.62
C ASP A 115 -3.78 10.14 6.72
N ASN A 116 -3.56 8.90 6.24
CA ASN A 116 -2.24 8.32 6.11
C ASN A 116 -1.33 9.17 5.19
N ILE A 117 -1.84 9.59 4.02
CA ILE A 117 -1.10 10.46 3.09
C ILE A 117 -0.70 11.77 3.77
N LYS A 118 -1.65 12.45 4.45
CA LYS A 118 -1.38 13.69 5.16
C LYS A 118 -0.28 13.52 6.22
N GLU A 119 -0.36 12.43 6.99
CA GLU A 119 0.61 12.16 8.06
C GLU A 119 2.00 11.81 7.49
N VAL A 120 2.06 11.03 6.39
CA VAL A 120 3.32 10.76 5.69
C VAL A 120 3.95 12.04 5.14
N ILE A 121 3.17 12.90 4.48
CA ILE A 121 3.65 14.17 3.92
C ILE A 121 4.25 15.05 5.01
N LYS A 122 3.64 15.09 6.19
CA LYS A 122 4.12 15.85 7.34
C LYS A 122 5.45 15.33 7.89
N ASN A 123 5.65 14.01 7.89
CA ASN A 123 6.77 13.36 8.57
C ASN A 123 7.94 12.98 7.64
N LYS A 124 7.70 12.88 6.32
CA LYS A 124 8.76 12.49 5.37
C LYS A 124 9.79 13.57 5.16
N PRO A 125 11.06 13.22 4.84
CA PRO A 125 12.05 14.18 4.37
C PRO A 125 11.54 14.95 3.14
N LYS A 126 11.91 16.24 3.02
CA LYS A 126 11.40 17.11 1.94
C LYS A 126 11.85 16.67 0.54
N ASP A 127 13.03 16.08 0.46
CA ASP A 127 13.68 15.61 -0.78
C ASP A 127 13.25 14.21 -1.20
N ILE A 128 12.52 13.48 -0.34
CA ILE A 128 11.98 12.17 -0.66
C ILE A 128 10.53 12.30 -1.18
N PRO A 129 10.24 11.93 -2.43
CA PRO A 129 8.88 11.90 -2.94
C PRO A 129 8.07 10.73 -2.36
N LEU A 130 6.76 10.87 -2.37
CA LEU A 130 5.82 9.81 -2.02
C LEU A 130 5.19 9.25 -3.29
N ILE A 131 5.29 7.94 -3.48
CA ILE A 131 4.65 7.20 -4.56
C ILE A 131 3.36 6.60 -4.01
N GLY A 132 2.23 6.93 -4.66
CA GLY A 132 0.97 6.21 -4.50
C GLY A 132 0.90 5.02 -5.46
N PHE A 133 0.03 4.04 -5.15
CA PHE A 133 -0.24 2.92 -6.03
C PHE A 133 -1.72 2.53 -5.95
N CYS A 134 -2.18 1.82 -6.96
CA CYS A 134 -3.50 1.18 -6.98
C CYS A 134 -3.40 -0.19 -7.66
N GLY A 135 -4.38 -1.04 -7.41
CA GLY A 135 -4.51 -2.27 -8.17
C GLY A 135 -4.92 -1.96 -9.63
N GLY A 136 -4.33 -2.67 -10.58
CA GLY A 136 -4.83 -2.63 -11.95
C GLY A 136 -6.27 -3.17 -12.01
N PRO A 137 -7.14 -2.67 -12.92
CA PRO A 137 -8.54 -3.08 -12.97
C PRO A 137 -8.70 -4.60 -13.06
N LEU A 138 -7.96 -5.25 -13.95
CA LEU A 138 -8.01 -6.71 -14.09
C LEU A 138 -7.57 -7.45 -12.83
N THR A 139 -6.46 -7.03 -12.23
CA THR A 139 -5.94 -7.63 -10.98
C THR A 139 -6.98 -7.52 -9.86
N THR A 140 -7.56 -6.33 -9.71
CA THR A 140 -8.56 -6.08 -8.67
C THR A 140 -9.82 -6.90 -8.92
N CYS A 141 -10.34 -6.93 -10.16
CA CYS A 141 -11.51 -7.73 -10.53
C CYS A 141 -11.30 -9.22 -10.26
N LEU A 142 -10.17 -9.78 -10.64
CA LEU A 142 -9.88 -11.20 -10.42
C LEU A 142 -9.84 -11.56 -8.92
N LEU A 143 -9.39 -10.65 -8.06
CA LEU A 143 -9.32 -10.88 -6.61
C LEU A 143 -10.70 -11.00 -5.94
N TYR A 144 -11.75 -10.37 -6.49
CA TYR A 144 -13.07 -10.38 -5.88
C TYR A 144 -14.16 -11.09 -6.70
N THR A 145 -13.84 -11.55 -7.93
CA THR A 145 -14.78 -12.30 -8.77
C THR A 145 -14.47 -13.79 -8.83
N SER A 146 -13.23 -14.20 -8.61
CA SER A 146 -12.83 -15.60 -8.57
C SER A 146 -12.36 -15.98 -7.17
N ASP A 147 -12.51 -17.25 -6.83
CA ASP A 147 -11.88 -17.85 -5.65
C ASP A 147 -10.38 -18.02 -5.98
N ALA A 148 -9.69 -16.88 -6.09
CA ALA A 148 -8.30 -16.82 -6.53
C ALA A 148 -7.32 -17.60 -5.62
N ALA A 149 -7.83 -18.19 -4.53
CA ALA A 149 -7.09 -19.11 -3.69
C ALA A 149 -6.97 -20.51 -4.32
N ASP A 150 -7.87 -20.89 -5.24
CA ASP A 150 -7.88 -22.21 -5.87
C ASP A 150 -7.14 -22.27 -7.22
N GLU A 151 -6.77 -21.12 -7.80
CA GLU A 151 -6.06 -21.05 -9.10
C GLU A 151 -4.55 -20.79 -9.01
N VAL A 152 -3.92 -20.99 -7.86
CA VAL A 152 -2.45 -20.99 -7.76
C VAL A 152 -1.91 -22.36 -8.17
N GLN A 153 -2.14 -22.74 -9.41
CA GLN A 153 -1.33 -23.68 -10.15
C GLN A 153 -0.76 -22.97 -11.39
N CYS A 154 0.28 -22.18 -11.18
CA CYS A 154 1.28 -21.85 -12.20
C CYS A 154 2.66 -21.88 -11.54
#